data_824a946506ac39db333a980391c8948d
#
_entry.id   824a946506ac39db333a980391c8948d
#
_cell.length_a   1.000
_cell.length_b   1.000
_cell.length_c   1.000
_cell.angle_alpha   90.00
_cell.angle_beta   90.00
_cell.angle_gamma   90.00
#
_symmetry.space_group_name_H-M   'P 1'
#
loop_
_entity.id
_entity.type
_entity.pdbx_description
1 polymer ?
#
loop_
_entity_poly.entity_id
_entity_poly.type
_entity_poly.pdbx_seq_one_letter_code
_entity_poly.pdbx_strand_id
1 'polypeptide(L)'
;MVTLKGDGLFTSASTEVRGRYEAVIQRIAAAMNNVSGKILVIGYSDNVPIRSARFASNYELSLARAQSVQTLLQQQLAQPARVKAEGRGESHPLVPNTSAENRARNRRVEITLLVAPDATQSEINGLARGN
;
A
#
# COMPACT_ATOMS: atom_id res chain seq x y z
N MET A 1 5.29 6.87 6.12
CA MET A 1 4.94 5.59 5.46
C MET A 1 4.01 4.78 6.36
N VAL A 2 2.97 4.22 5.79
CA VAL A 2 2.07 3.32 6.50
C VAL A 2 2.21 1.92 5.90
N THR A 3 2.40 0.91 6.75
CA THR A 3 2.50 -0.48 6.32
C THR A 3 1.25 -1.23 6.74
N LEU A 4 0.60 -1.86 5.76
CA LEU A 4 -0.58 -2.69 5.98
C LEU A 4 -0.19 -4.15 5.78
N LYS A 5 -0.44 -4.98 6.81
CA LYS A 5 -0.13 -6.41 6.74
C LYS A 5 -1.10 -7.11 5.80
N GLY A 6 -0.57 -7.82 4.81
CA GLY A 6 -1.38 -8.45 3.77
C GLY A 6 -2.35 -9.49 4.29
N ASP A 7 -1.93 -10.29 5.29
CA ASP A 7 -2.77 -11.38 5.83
C ASP A 7 -4.03 -10.86 6.54
N GLY A 8 -3.98 -9.66 7.11
CA GLY A 8 -5.16 -9.04 7.69
C GLY A 8 -5.98 -8.27 6.67
N LEU A 9 -5.31 -7.68 5.68
CA LEU A 9 -5.92 -6.79 4.70
C LEU A 9 -6.69 -7.54 3.62
N PHE A 10 -6.17 -8.69 3.16
CA PHE A 10 -6.77 -9.49 2.10
C PHE A 10 -7.08 -10.91 2.59
N THR A 11 -8.06 -11.54 1.96
CA THR A 11 -8.23 -12.99 2.06
C THR A 11 -7.13 -13.69 1.26
N SER A 12 -6.86 -14.97 1.56
CA SER A 12 -5.81 -15.74 0.90
C SER A 12 -5.97 -15.70 -0.64
N ALA A 13 -4.88 -15.39 -1.34
CA ALA A 13 -4.82 -15.29 -2.81
C ALA A 13 -5.84 -14.32 -3.42
N SER A 14 -6.43 -13.43 -2.61
CA SER A 14 -7.42 -12.46 -3.06
C SER A 14 -6.80 -11.07 -3.19
N THR A 15 -7.44 -10.24 -4.01
CA THR A 15 -7.15 -8.80 -4.10
C THR A 15 -8.24 -7.95 -3.48
N GLU A 16 -9.25 -8.58 -2.89
CA GLU A 16 -10.35 -7.89 -2.25
C GLU A 16 -9.96 -7.50 -0.81
N VAL A 17 -10.04 -6.21 -0.51
CA VAL A 17 -9.75 -5.68 0.83
C VAL A 17 -10.90 -6.05 1.78
N ARG A 18 -10.56 -6.56 2.95
CA ARG A 18 -11.56 -6.87 3.98
C ARG A 18 -12.26 -5.60 4.44
N GLY A 19 -13.60 -5.67 4.60
CA GLY A 19 -14.42 -4.50 4.89
C GLY A 19 -13.97 -3.69 6.10
N ARG A 20 -13.49 -4.34 7.15
CA ARG A 20 -13.00 -3.66 8.37
C ARG A 20 -11.78 -2.77 8.11
N TYR A 21 -11.02 -3.04 7.04
CA TYR A 21 -9.84 -2.24 6.68
C TYR A 21 -10.17 -1.11 5.71
N GLU A 22 -11.32 -1.13 5.07
CA GLU A 22 -11.75 -0.04 4.19
C GLU A 22 -11.83 1.28 4.95
N ALA A 23 -12.40 1.27 6.16
CA ALA A 23 -12.49 2.47 6.99
C ALA A 23 -11.11 3.02 7.36
N VAL A 24 -10.14 2.14 7.64
CA VAL A 24 -8.76 2.55 7.93
C VAL A 24 -8.14 3.26 6.73
N ILE A 25 -8.29 2.66 5.54
CA ILE A 25 -7.75 3.24 4.30
C ILE A 25 -8.42 4.58 4.00
N GLN A 26 -9.73 4.69 4.21
CA GLN A 26 -10.46 5.93 4.02
C GLN A 26 -9.96 7.05 4.96
N ARG A 27 -9.63 6.71 6.20
CA ARG A 27 -9.05 7.67 7.16
C ARG A 27 -7.67 8.14 6.73
N ILE A 28 -6.86 7.23 6.21
CA ILE A 28 -5.53 7.57 5.67
C ILE A 28 -5.70 8.57 4.53
N ALA A 29 -6.62 8.31 3.60
CA ALA A 29 -6.88 9.20 2.48
C ALA A 29 -7.37 10.56 2.94
N ALA A 30 -8.27 10.61 3.90
CA ALA A 30 -8.79 11.86 4.45
C ALA A 30 -7.66 12.71 5.05
N ALA A 31 -6.74 12.08 5.78
CA ALA A 31 -5.57 12.77 6.31
C ALA A 31 -4.67 13.31 5.19
N MET A 32 -4.51 12.56 4.12
CA MET A 32 -3.67 12.95 2.98
C MET A 32 -4.24 14.12 2.18
N ASN A 33 -5.55 14.39 2.28
CA ASN A 33 -6.15 15.58 1.67
C ASN A 33 -5.61 16.89 2.26
N ASN A 34 -5.04 16.83 3.45
CA ASN A 34 -4.51 18.02 4.14
C ASN A 34 -3.07 18.37 3.76
N VAL A 35 -2.41 17.53 2.99
CA VAL A 35 -1.04 17.74 2.54
C VAL A 35 -0.92 17.47 1.05
N SER A 36 -0.04 18.20 0.37
CA SER A 36 0.23 18.00 -1.05
C SER A 36 1.31 16.94 -1.25
N GLY A 37 1.40 16.42 -2.46
CA GLY A 37 2.41 15.46 -2.85
C GLY A 37 1.81 14.23 -3.49
N LYS A 38 2.68 13.41 -4.06
CA LYS A 38 2.29 12.13 -4.67
C LYS A 38 2.16 11.07 -3.59
N ILE A 39 1.24 10.14 -3.81
CA ILE A 39 1.01 9.01 -2.93
C ILE A 39 1.40 7.74 -3.70
N LEU A 40 2.32 6.97 -3.13
CA LEU A 40 2.79 5.74 -3.73
C LEU A 40 2.32 4.55 -2.91
N VAL A 41 1.62 3.64 -3.57
CA VAL A 41 1.13 2.39 -2.97
C VAL A 41 1.93 1.24 -3.57
N ILE A 42 2.65 0.50 -2.75
CA ILE A 42 3.52 -0.58 -3.21
C ILE A 42 3.08 -1.89 -2.56
N GLY A 43 2.79 -2.89 -3.40
CA GLY A 43 2.50 -4.25 -2.94
C GLY A 43 3.74 -5.12 -2.97
N TYR A 44 3.89 -5.97 -1.95
CA TYR A 44 4.97 -6.94 -1.82
C TYR A 44 4.39 -8.31 -1.50
N SER A 45 5.09 -9.35 -1.93
CA SER A 45 4.76 -10.74 -1.61
C SER A 45 5.92 -11.40 -0.86
N ASP A 46 5.70 -12.63 -0.42
CA ASP A 46 6.78 -13.53 -0.03
C ASP A 46 7.38 -14.20 -1.28
N ASN A 47 8.28 -15.15 -1.08
CA ASN A 47 8.95 -15.86 -2.18
C ASN A 47 8.28 -17.18 -2.57
N VAL A 48 7.14 -17.52 -1.98
CA VAL A 48 6.41 -18.73 -2.38
C VAL A 48 5.74 -18.47 -3.72
N PRO A 49 6.06 -19.25 -4.78
CA PRO A 49 5.47 -19.01 -6.09
C PRO A 49 3.96 -19.14 -6.07
N ILE A 50 3.27 -18.14 -6.64
CA ILE A 50 1.84 -18.23 -6.81
C ILE A 50 1.53 -19.00 -8.09
N ARG A 51 0.54 -19.88 -8.02
CA ARG A 51 0.03 -20.62 -9.18
C ARG A 51 -1.48 -20.51 -9.18
N SER A 52 -2.00 -19.55 -9.92
CA SER A 52 -3.43 -19.38 -10.04
C SER A 52 -3.79 -18.99 -11.47
N ALA A 53 -5.05 -19.23 -11.85
CA ALA A 53 -5.56 -18.83 -13.16
C ALA A 53 -5.62 -17.30 -13.31
N ARG A 54 -5.68 -16.56 -12.20
CA ARG A 54 -5.82 -15.10 -12.21
C ARG A 54 -4.51 -14.36 -12.27
N PHE A 55 -3.44 -14.95 -11.68
CA PHE A 55 -2.15 -14.26 -11.54
C PHE A 55 -1.02 -15.19 -11.97
N ALA A 56 -0.24 -14.75 -12.95
CA ALA A 56 0.87 -15.50 -13.48
C ALA A 56 2.08 -15.47 -12.54
N SER A 57 2.18 -14.48 -11.65
CA SER A 57 3.34 -14.30 -10.79
C SER A 57 2.99 -13.54 -9.51
N ASN A 58 3.89 -13.60 -8.54
CA ASN A 58 3.82 -12.79 -7.33
C ASN A 58 3.87 -11.29 -7.65
N TYR A 59 4.57 -10.92 -8.69
CA TYR A 59 4.59 -9.53 -9.15
C TYR A 59 3.19 -9.05 -9.53
N GLU A 60 2.46 -9.82 -10.34
CA GLU A 60 1.11 -9.45 -10.77
C GLU A 60 0.12 -9.42 -9.61
N LEU A 61 0.22 -10.38 -8.69
CA LEU A 61 -0.63 -10.39 -7.49
C LEU A 61 -0.37 -9.15 -6.63
N SER A 62 0.90 -8.83 -6.40
CA SER A 62 1.27 -7.67 -5.56
C SER A 62 0.82 -6.36 -6.19
N LEU A 63 0.91 -6.23 -7.52
CA LEU A 63 0.40 -5.06 -8.22
C LEU A 63 -1.12 -4.94 -8.10
N ALA A 64 -1.85 -6.03 -8.30
CA ALA A 64 -3.31 -6.03 -8.21
C ALA A 64 -3.78 -5.67 -6.80
N ARG A 65 -3.09 -6.14 -5.77
CA ARG A 65 -3.37 -5.77 -4.38
C ARG A 65 -3.10 -4.29 -4.11
N ALA A 66 -1.99 -3.76 -4.63
CA ALA A 66 -1.71 -2.33 -4.53
C ALA A 66 -2.78 -1.49 -5.23
N GLN A 67 -3.26 -1.94 -6.39
CA GLN A 67 -4.32 -1.26 -7.12
C GLN A 67 -5.65 -1.26 -6.37
N SER A 68 -5.96 -2.32 -5.62
CA SER A 68 -7.16 -2.37 -4.79
C SER A 68 -7.12 -1.30 -3.69
N VAL A 69 -5.97 -1.15 -3.05
CA VAL A 69 -5.76 -0.09 -2.04
C VAL A 69 -5.79 1.29 -2.70
N GLN A 70 -5.16 1.45 -3.86
CA GLN A 70 -5.20 2.69 -4.64
C GLN A 70 -6.64 3.13 -4.91
N THR A 71 -7.49 2.23 -5.34
CA THR A 71 -8.90 2.53 -5.64
C THR A 71 -9.63 3.06 -4.40
N LEU A 72 -9.43 2.42 -3.25
CA LEU A 72 -10.05 2.86 -2.00
C LEU A 72 -9.56 4.24 -1.56
N LEU A 73 -8.27 4.51 -1.70
CA LEU A 73 -7.72 5.84 -1.42
C LEU A 73 -8.34 6.89 -2.35
N GLN A 74 -8.42 6.57 -3.65
CA GLN A 74 -8.93 7.50 -4.66
C GLN A 74 -10.39 7.90 -4.42
N GLN A 75 -11.19 7.03 -3.81
CA GLN A 75 -12.59 7.33 -3.50
C GLN A 75 -12.74 8.49 -2.51
N GLN A 76 -11.75 8.74 -1.66
CA GLN A 76 -11.79 9.76 -0.62
C GLN A 76 -10.91 10.97 -0.93
N LEU A 77 -10.05 10.89 -1.94
CA LEU A 77 -9.13 11.97 -2.27
C LEU A 77 -9.79 13.01 -3.18
N ALA A 78 -9.55 14.28 -2.86
CA ALA A 78 -9.98 15.39 -3.71
C ALA A 78 -9.28 15.37 -5.07
N GLN A 79 -8.04 14.84 -5.13
CA GLN A 79 -7.27 14.69 -6.35
C GLN A 79 -6.82 13.24 -6.50
N PRO A 80 -7.66 12.36 -7.06
CA PRO A 80 -7.36 10.93 -7.17
C PRO A 80 -6.10 10.61 -7.98
N ALA A 81 -5.74 11.45 -8.94
CA ALA A 81 -4.56 11.24 -9.77
C ALA A 81 -3.23 11.29 -9.01
N ARG A 82 -3.25 11.72 -7.74
CA ARG A 82 -2.05 11.73 -6.89
C ARG A 82 -1.52 10.33 -6.60
N VAL A 83 -2.36 9.30 -6.68
CA VAL A 83 -2.01 7.95 -6.23
C VAL A 83 -1.46 7.13 -7.39
N LYS A 84 -0.28 6.55 -7.18
CA LYS A 84 0.32 5.55 -8.06
C LYS A 84 0.40 4.21 -7.34
N ALA A 85 0.17 3.12 -8.06
CA ALA A 85 0.32 1.77 -7.54
C ALA A 85 1.48 1.06 -8.24
N GLU A 86 2.28 0.33 -7.45
CA GLU A 86 3.35 -0.54 -7.94
C GLU A 86 3.26 -1.91 -7.31
N GLY A 87 3.65 -2.93 -8.06
CA GLY A 87 3.88 -4.26 -7.53
C GLY A 87 5.36 -4.57 -7.59
N ARG A 88 5.94 -5.04 -6.51
CA ARG A 88 7.35 -5.44 -6.44
C ARG A 88 7.53 -6.93 -6.20
N GLY A 89 6.44 -7.67 -6.04
CA GLY A 89 6.51 -9.11 -5.83
C GLY A 89 7.40 -9.46 -4.65
N GLU A 90 8.27 -10.44 -4.85
CA GLU A 90 9.22 -10.91 -3.82
C GLU A 90 10.50 -10.10 -3.73
N SER A 91 10.71 -9.12 -4.60
CA SER A 91 11.84 -8.22 -4.51
C SER A 91 11.72 -7.33 -3.27
N HIS A 92 12.83 -6.89 -2.72
CA HIS A 92 12.86 -6.02 -1.54
C HIS A 92 12.18 -6.63 -0.30
N PRO A 93 12.56 -7.86 0.12
CA PRO A 93 11.97 -8.44 1.33
C PRO A 93 12.33 -7.62 2.55
N LEU A 94 11.36 -7.48 3.45
CA LEU A 94 11.57 -6.78 4.73
C LEU A 94 12.47 -7.60 5.65
N VAL A 95 12.28 -8.93 5.61
CA VAL A 95 13.04 -9.91 6.37
C VAL A 95 13.30 -11.13 5.49
N PRO A 96 14.30 -11.98 5.82
CA PRO A 96 14.52 -13.20 5.04
C PRO A 96 13.29 -14.12 5.03
N ASN A 97 13.00 -14.74 3.89
CA ASN A 97 11.85 -15.65 3.72
C ASN A 97 12.14 -17.06 4.29
N THR A 98 12.63 -17.13 5.53
CA THR A 98 13.13 -18.38 6.13
C THR A 98 12.14 -19.03 7.09
N SER A 99 11.02 -18.38 7.38
CA SER A 99 9.98 -18.91 8.25
C SER A 99 8.61 -18.44 7.80
N ALA A 100 7.57 -19.11 8.28
CA ALA A 100 6.20 -18.68 7.99
C ALA A 100 5.92 -17.28 8.54
N GLU A 101 6.45 -16.94 9.72
CA GLU A 101 6.33 -15.61 10.29
C GLU A 101 7.00 -14.54 9.44
N ASN A 102 8.22 -14.81 8.98
CA ASN A 102 8.95 -13.87 8.13
C ASN A 102 8.26 -13.68 6.79
N ARG A 103 7.77 -14.76 6.18
CA ARG A 103 7.02 -14.67 4.94
C ARG A 103 5.76 -13.82 5.10
N ALA A 104 5.05 -13.98 6.23
CA ALA A 104 3.87 -13.16 6.54
C ALA A 104 4.23 -11.67 6.65
N ARG A 105 5.38 -11.34 7.21
CA ARG A 105 5.85 -9.95 7.30
C ARG A 105 6.19 -9.36 5.94
N ASN A 106 6.64 -10.18 5.01
CA ASN A 106 6.96 -9.73 3.65
C ASN A 106 5.70 -9.47 2.82
N ARG A 107 4.60 -10.18 3.09
CA ARG A 107 3.31 -9.95 2.43
C ARG A 107 2.67 -8.69 2.99
N ARG A 108 2.84 -7.57 2.29
CA ARG A 108 2.39 -6.27 2.79
C ARG A 108 2.09 -5.31 1.66
N VAL A 109 1.37 -4.23 1.98
CA VAL A 109 1.19 -3.06 1.13
C VAL A 109 1.71 -1.85 1.91
N GLU A 110 2.54 -1.06 1.27
CA GLU A 110 3.08 0.18 1.86
C GLU A 110 2.48 1.38 1.17
N ILE A 111 2.04 2.36 1.96
CA ILE A 111 1.51 3.62 1.46
C ILE A 111 2.48 4.72 1.88
N THR A 112 3.07 5.42 0.91
CA THR A 112 4.07 6.46 1.15
C THR A 112 3.60 7.78 0.55
N LEU A 113 3.61 8.83 1.34
CA LEU A 113 3.41 10.20 0.86
C LEU A 113 4.76 10.78 0.48
N LEU A 114 4.91 11.18 -0.78
CA LEU A 114 6.10 11.85 -1.28
C LEU A 114 5.81 13.34 -1.27
N VAL A 115 6.42 14.07 -0.33
CA VAL A 115 6.24 15.50 -0.21
C VAL A 115 6.74 16.18 -1.48
N ALA A 116 5.92 17.07 -2.05
CA ALA A 116 6.29 17.78 -3.27
C ALA A 116 7.57 18.61 -3.04
N PRO A 117 8.47 18.68 -4.06
CA PRO A 117 9.70 19.48 -3.92
C PRO A 117 9.45 20.94 -3.62
N ASP A 118 8.29 21.47 -3.99
CA ASP A 118 7.87 22.85 -3.75
C ASP A 118 7.00 23.01 -2.50
N ALA A 119 6.92 21.98 -1.65
CA ALA A 119 6.15 22.05 -0.41
C ALA A 119 6.68 23.16 0.49
N THR A 120 5.75 23.90 1.11
CA THR A 120 6.12 24.99 2.01
C THR A 120 6.65 24.42 3.31
N GLN A 121 7.43 25.23 4.03
CA GLN A 121 7.91 24.87 5.36
C GLN A 121 6.74 24.62 6.32
N SER A 122 5.63 25.32 6.14
CA SER A 122 4.42 25.13 6.91
C SER A 122 3.82 23.73 6.74
N GLU A 123 3.77 23.24 5.49
CA GLU A 123 3.30 21.88 5.20
C GLU A 123 4.20 20.83 5.83
N ILE A 124 5.52 21.01 5.71
CA ILE A 124 6.52 20.11 6.29
C ILE A 124 6.38 20.08 7.81
N ASN A 125 6.22 21.23 8.44
CA ASN A 125 6.03 21.32 9.89
C ASN A 125 4.73 20.66 10.34
N GLY A 126 3.66 20.78 9.55
CA GLY A 126 2.40 20.11 9.81
C GLY A 126 2.55 18.60 9.81
N LEU A 127 3.30 18.04 8.86
CA LEU A 127 3.60 16.60 8.81
C LEU A 127 4.41 16.16 10.03
N ALA A 128 5.45 16.91 10.41
CA ALA A 128 6.30 16.59 11.55
C ALA A 128 5.51 16.59 12.87
N ARG A 129 4.47 17.40 12.98
CA ARG A 129 3.60 17.48 14.16
C ARG A 129 2.43 16.50 14.14
N GLY A 130 2.28 15.73 13.07
CA GLY A 130 1.18 14.80 12.91
C GLY A 130 -0.17 15.47 12.62
N ASN A 131 -0.16 16.67 12.15
CA ASN A 131 -1.36 17.41 11.77
C ASN A 131 -1.81 17.07 10.35
#